data_a3bc41356a151d38721afe0d34a63ff1
#
_entry.id   a3bc41356a151d38721afe0d34a63ff1
#
_cell.length_a   1.000
_cell.length_b   1.000
_cell.length_c   1.000
_cell.angle_alpha   90.00
_cell.angle_beta   90.00
_cell.angle_gamma   90.00
#
_symmetry.space_group_name_H-M   'P 1'
#
loop_
_entity.id
_entity.type
_entity.pdbx_description
1 polymer ?
#
loop_
_entity_poly.entity_id
_entity_poly.type
_entity_poly.pdbx_seq_one_letter_code
_entity_poly.pdbx_strand_id
1 'polypeptide(L)'
;PSREQYYAAHIETTPGTKRPNVLMRGGSFMFSLWTLAEQNIFGNVDYLENMTYRTRTEERSISKMDAYDEMALMSCLDKADMLILEVNEASINNMSFGLLEYLDAHSNAQAKGQ
;
A
#
# COMPACT_ATOMS: atom_id res chain seq x y z
N PRO A 1 -26.10 5.83 17.36
CA PRO A 1 -24.66 5.68 17.35
C PRO A 1 -24.02 6.58 16.29
N SER A 2 -22.82 7.01 16.56
CA SER A 2 -22.08 7.79 15.59
C SER A 2 -21.69 6.92 14.39
N ARG A 3 -21.43 7.57 13.26
CA ARG A 3 -20.98 6.89 12.05
C ARG A 3 -19.68 6.14 12.29
N GLU A 4 -18.81 6.70 13.12
CA GLU A 4 -17.54 6.10 13.48
C GLU A 4 -17.73 4.78 14.24
N GLN A 5 -18.67 4.74 15.17
CA GLN A 5 -18.98 3.51 15.91
C GLN A 5 -19.54 2.43 14.99
N TYR A 6 -20.28 2.83 13.97
CA TYR A 6 -20.90 1.89 13.04
C TYR A 6 -19.87 1.15 12.18
N TYR A 7 -18.80 1.85 11.78
CA TYR A 7 -17.80 1.29 10.87
C TYR A 7 -16.52 0.86 11.58
N ALA A 8 -16.39 1.11 12.87
CA ALA A 8 -15.21 0.70 13.60
C ALA A 8 -15.21 -0.81 13.80
N ALA A 9 -14.21 -1.48 13.23
CA ALA A 9 -14.00 -2.90 13.45
C ALA A 9 -12.98 -3.09 14.57
N HIS A 10 -13.26 -4.01 15.48
CA HIS A 10 -12.30 -4.41 16.51
C HIS A 10 -11.77 -5.78 16.15
N ILE A 11 -10.44 -5.88 16.00
CA ILE A 11 -9.79 -7.13 15.61
C ILE A 11 -8.78 -7.52 16.69
N GLU A 12 -8.93 -8.73 17.19
CA GLU A 12 -7.97 -9.30 18.13
C GLU A 12 -7.11 -10.32 17.39
N THR A 13 -5.81 -10.26 17.61
CA THR A 13 -4.88 -11.21 17.02
C THR A 13 -4.31 -12.13 18.09
N THR A 14 -4.09 -13.39 17.74
CA THR A 14 -3.48 -14.37 18.65
C THR A 14 -2.02 -13.97 18.89
N PRO A 15 -1.58 -13.87 20.15
CA PRO A 15 -0.17 -13.59 20.45
C PRO A 15 0.77 -14.58 19.76
N GLY A 16 1.86 -14.08 19.21
CA GLY A 16 2.85 -14.90 18.52
C GLY A 16 2.52 -15.23 17.07
N THR A 17 1.35 -14.85 16.58
CA THR A 17 0.98 -15.06 15.19
C THR A 17 1.84 -14.18 14.28
N LYS A 18 2.41 -14.80 13.24
CA LYS A 18 3.15 -14.03 12.24
C LYS A 18 2.18 -13.15 11.46
N ARG A 19 2.53 -11.88 11.30
CA ARG A 19 1.71 -10.90 10.59
C ARG A 19 2.38 -10.53 9.27
N PRO A 20 1.66 -10.61 8.14
CA PRO A 20 2.26 -10.28 6.86
C PRO A 20 2.61 -8.80 6.75
N ASN A 21 3.73 -8.53 6.10
CA ASN A 21 4.09 -7.18 5.70
C ASN A 21 3.37 -6.86 4.39
N VAL A 22 2.80 -5.67 4.28
CA VAL A 22 1.89 -5.33 3.19
C VAL A 22 2.30 -4.04 2.52
N LEU A 23 2.22 -4.02 1.20
CA LEU A 23 2.28 -2.81 0.41
C LEU A 23 0.90 -2.59 -0.22
N MET A 24 0.30 -1.42 0.03
CA MET A 24 -1.00 -1.04 -0.50
C MET A 24 -0.85 0.08 -1.52
N ARG A 25 -1.52 -0.04 -2.66
CA ARG A 25 -1.58 1.00 -3.67
C ARG A 25 -3.03 1.19 -4.10
N GLY A 26 -3.56 2.38 -3.93
CA GLY A 26 -4.93 2.66 -4.33
C GLY A 26 -5.32 4.11 -4.16
N GLY A 27 -6.60 4.36 -4.31
CA GLY A 27 -7.20 5.66 -4.07
C GLY A 27 -7.82 5.74 -2.68
N SER A 28 -8.71 6.70 -2.51
CA SER A 28 -9.36 6.95 -1.21
C SER A 28 -10.21 5.78 -0.72
N PHE A 29 -10.68 4.92 -1.60
CA PHE A 29 -11.46 3.74 -1.21
C PHE A 29 -10.62 2.71 -0.44
N MET A 30 -9.31 2.70 -0.65
CA MET A 30 -8.40 1.83 0.08
C MET A 30 -8.29 2.23 1.56
N PHE A 31 -8.70 3.44 1.90
CA PHE A 31 -8.56 3.96 3.25
C PHE A 31 -9.30 3.10 4.30
N SER A 32 -10.40 2.47 3.91
CA SER A 32 -11.11 1.55 4.80
C SER A 32 -10.22 0.38 5.23
N LEU A 33 -9.42 -0.13 4.31
CA LEU A 33 -8.46 -1.20 4.63
C LEU A 33 -7.30 -0.68 5.46
N TRP A 34 -6.91 0.57 5.25
CA TRP A 34 -5.90 1.23 6.07
C TRP A 34 -6.32 1.30 7.54
N THR A 35 -7.60 1.58 7.81
CA THR A 35 -8.09 1.62 9.18
C THR A 35 -7.98 0.26 9.88
N LEU A 36 -8.10 -0.84 9.13
CA LEU A 36 -7.84 -2.17 9.66
C LEU A 36 -6.35 -2.38 9.94
N ALA A 37 -5.49 -1.84 9.10
CA ALA A 37 -4.05 -1.94 9.31
C ALA A 37 -3.62 -1.29 10.63
N GLU A 38 -4.32 -0.24 11.06
CA GLU A 38 -4.05 0.40 12.33
C GLU A 38 -4.33 -0.49 13.54
N GLN A 39 -5.04 -1.58 13.35
CA GLN A 39 -5.36 -2.55 14.41
C GLN A 39 -4.38 -3.72 14.50
N ASN A 40 -3.20 -3.56 13.91
CA ASN A 40 -2.11 -4.55 14.00
C ASN A 40 -2.41 -5.92 13.40
N ILE A 41 -3.29 -5.99 12.40
CA ILE A 41 -3.49 -7.25 11.67
C ILE A 41 -2.36 -7.55 10.69
N PHE A 42 -1.60 -6.51 10.33
CA PHE A 42 -0.43 -6.64 9.47
C PHE A 42 0.85 -6.36 10.25
N GLY A 43 1.97 -6.82 9.74
CA GLY A 43 3.29 -6.44 10.22
C GLY A 43 3.62 -5.02 9.76
N ASN A 44 4.60 -4.88 8.88
CA ASN A 44 4.92 -3.60 8.29
C ASN A 44 3.87 -3.22 7.24
N VAL A 45 3.48 -1.95 7.17
CA VAL A 45 2.54 -1.47 6.16
C VAL A 45 3.11 -0.23 5.49
N ASP A 46 3.19 -0.31 4.16
CA ASP A 46 3.48 0.83 3.31
C ASP A 46 2.24 1.08 2.44
N TYR A 47 1.72 2.30 2.44
CA TYR A 47 0.50 2.63 1.72
C TYR A 47 0.69 3.89 0.90
N LEU A 48 0.49 3.77 -0.41
CA LEU A 48 0.47 4.91 -1.31
C LEU A 48 -0.97 5.15 -1.75
N GLU A 49 -1.57 6.20 -1.20
CA GLU A 49 -2.92 6.66 -1.56
C GLU A 49 -2.76 7.87 -2.47
N ASN A 50 -3.11 7.73 -3.75
CA ASN A 50 -2.87 8.78 -4.73
C ASN A 50 -1.39 9.23 -4.66
N MET A 51 -1.12 10.42 -4.18
CA MET A 51 0.24 10.96 -4.05
C MET A 51 0.63 11.16 -2.59
N THR A 52 0.03 10.41 -1.68
CA THR A 52 0.36 10.46 -0.25
C THR A 52 0.89 9.10 0.19
N TYR A 53 2.12 9.07 0.65
CA TYR A 53 2.74 7.86 1.19
C TYR A 53 2.55 7.82 2.70
N ARG A 54 2.09 6.68 3.20
CA ARG A 54 1.81 6.49 4.62
C ARG A 54 2.40 5.21 5.17
N THR A 55 2.91 5.30 6.38
CA THR A 55 3.16 4.15 7.25
C THR A 55 2.42 4.41 8.55
N ARG A 56 2.53 3.54 9.54
CA ARG A 56 1.90 3.80 10.84
C ARG A 56 2.46 5.00 11.57
N THR A 57 3.66 5.43 11.21
CA THR A 57 4.37 6.50 11.91
C THR A 57 4.65 7.72 11.06
N GLU A 58 4.38 7.64 9.76
CA GLU A 58 4.77 8.68 8.82
C GLU A 58 3.67 8.92 7.79
N GLU A 59 3.52 10.18 7.39
CA GLU A 59 2.69 10.58 6.27
C GLU A 59 3.38 11.70 5.54
N ARG A 60 3.50 11.59 4.23
CA ARG A 60 4.13 12.64 3.42
C ARG A 60 3.56 12.66 2.01
N SER A 61 3.49 13.85 1.44
CA SER A 61 3.12 14.02 0.04
C SER A 61 4.34 13.75 -0.83
N ILE A 62 4.12 13.15 -1.99
CA ILE A 62 5.17 12.85 -2.95
C ILE A 62 4.82 13.38 -4.33
N SER A 63 5.83 13.63 -5.15
CA SER A 63 5.65 14.11 -6.51
C SER A 63 4.97 13.05 -7.38
N LYS A 64 4.05 13.48 -8.23
CA LYS A 64 3.36 12.57 -9.14
C LYS A 64 4.32 11.88 -10.11
N MET A 65 5.34 12.60 -10.57
CA MET A 65 6.26 12.07 -11.57
C MET A 65 7.18 11.00 -11.01
N ASP A 66 7.60 11.15 -9.76
CA ASP A 66 8.60 10.28 -9.17
C ASP A 66 8.06 9.52 -7.94
N ALA A 67 6.75 9.32 -7.90
CA ALA A 67 6.07 8.75 -6.74
C ALA A 67 6.71 7.45 -6.25
N TYR A 68 7.02 6.54 -7.16
CA TYR A 68 7.55 5.23 -6.77
C TYR A 68 9.02 5.29 -6.37
N ASP A 69 9.78 6.20 -6.96
CA ASP A 69 11.16 6.43 -6.53
C ASP A 69 11.20 7.13 -5.18
N GLU A 70 10.34 8.15 -5.00
CA GLU A 70 10.29 8.90 -3.73
C GLU A 70 9.88 8.02 -2.55
N MET A 71 9.01 7.06 -2.75
CA MET A 71 8.60 6.15 -1.68
C MET A 71 9.54 4.96 -1.52
N ALA A 72 10.56 4.85 -2.35
CA ALA A 72 11.47 3.72 -2.36
C ALA A 72 10.74 2.39 -2.56
N LEU A 73 9.96 2.32 -3.63
CA LEU A 73 9.08 1.17 -3.90
C LEU A 73 9.79 -0.18 -3.85
N MET A 74 10.96 -0.28 -4.47
CA MET A 74 11.67 -1.57 -4.52
C MET A 74 12.05 -2.04 -3.12
N SER A 75 12.42 -1.11 -2.24
CA SER A 75 12.71 -1.45 -0.84
C SER A 75 11.44 -1.90 -0.10
N CYS A 76 10.31 -1.25 -0.37
CA CYS A 76 9.04 -1.66 0.22
C CYS A 76 8.63 -3.06 -0.23
N LEU A 77 8.83 -3.36 -1.52
CA LEU A 77 8.51 -4.68 -2.08
C LEU A 77 9.40 -5.79 -1.50
N ASP A 78 10.67 -5.49 -1.26
CA ASP A 78 11.58 -6.48 -0.67
C ASP A 78 11.10 -6.92 0.71
N LYS A 79 10.44 -6.04 1.44
CA LYS A 79 9.90 -6.34 2.77
C LYS A 79 8.51 -6.97 2.72
N ALA A 80 7.76 -6.71 1.64
CA ALA A 80 6.34 -7.07 1.58
C ALA A 80 6.14 -8.56 1.32
N ASP A 81 5.21 -9.14 2.05
CA ASP A 81 4.71 -10.48 1.80
C ASP A 81 3.49 -10.43 0.88
N MET A 82 2.83 -9.28 0.81
CA MET A 82 1.56 -9.12 0.10
C MET A 82 1.48 -7.74 -0.52
N LEU A 83 1.00 -7.67 -1.76
CA LEU A 83 0.67 -6.43 -2.45
C LEU A 83 -0.84 -6.36 -2.61
N ILE A 84 -1.44 -5.27 -2.16
CA ILE A 84 -2.88 -5.04 -2.29
C ILE A 84 -3.10 -3.84 -3.21
N LEU A 85 -3.81 -4.07 -4.31
CA LEU A 85 -4.18 -3.03 -5.26
C LEU A 85 -5.68 -2.80 -5.19
N GLU A 86 -6.08 -1.53 -5.08
CA GLU A 86 -7.47 -1.15 -5.17
C GLU A 86 -7.72 -0.52 -6.53
N VAL A 87 -8.79 -0.94 -7.19
CA VAL A 87 -9.22 -0.42 -8.48
C VAL A 87 -10.72 -0.19 -8.43
N ASN A 88 -11.17 0.97 -8.91
CA ASN A 88 -12.59 1.24 -9.07
C ASN A 88 -12.87 1.55 -10.54
N GLU A 89 -14.16 1.76 -10.89
CA GLU A 89 -14.55 2.00 -12.28
C GLU A 89 -13.86 3.21 -12.89
N ALA A 90 -13.64 4.26 -12.10
CA ALA A 90 -13.01 5.47 -12.58
C ALA A 90 -11.52 5.28 -12.91
N SER A 91 -10.87 4.29 -12.29
CA SER A 91 -9.45 4.04 -12.45
C SER A 91 -9.13 2.78 -13.25
N ILE A 92 -10.14 2.15 -13.87
CA ILE A 92 -9.93 0.87 -14.56
C ILE A 92 -8.96 0.99 -15.74
N ASN A 93 -8.91 2.14 -16.40
CA ASN A 93 -7.98 2.39 -17.49
C ASN A 93 -6.54 2.57 -17.03
N ASN A 94 -6.34 2.72 -15.73
CA ASN A 94 -5.01 2.84 -15.12
C ASN A 94 -5.01 1.97 -13.85
N MET A 95 -5.18 0.68 -14.07
CA MET A 95 -5.47 -0.29 -13.01
C MET A 95 -4.47 -0.32 -11.88
N SER A 96 -3.22 -0.09 -12.16
CA SER A 96 -2.19 -0.15 -11.11
C SER A 96 -1.65 1.22 -10.74
N PHE A 97 -2.23 2.29 -11.29
CA PHE A 97 -1.72 3.66 -11.11
C PHE A 97 -0.24 3.77 -11.53
N GLY A 98 0.14 3.03 -12.59
CA GLY A 98 1.51 3.02 -13.09
C GLY A 98 2.44 2.07 -12.34
N LEU A 99 1.96 1.39 -11.31
CA LEU A 99 2.80 0.48 -10.51
C LEU A 99 3.34 -0.68 -11.34
N LEU A 100 2.48 -1.34 -12.10
CA LEU A 100 2.89 -2.50 -12.89
C LEU A 100 3.89 -2.12 -13.98
N GLU A 101 3.70 -0.97 -14.61
CA GLU A 101 4.62 -0.44 -15.61
C GLU A 101 5.98 -0.11 -14.98
N TYR A 102 5.97 0.47 -13.80
CA TYR A 102 7.19 0.75 -13.06
C TYR A 102 7.95 -0.54 -12.72
N LEU A 103 7.24 -1.55 -12.22
CA LEU A 103 7.83 -2.84 -11.88
C LEU A 103 8.42 -3.54 -13.10
N ASP A 104 7.70 -3.50 -14.21
CA ASP A 104 8.17 -4.13 -15.45
C ASP A 104 9.46 -3.48 -15.91
N ALA A 105 9.53 -2.16 -15.92
CA ALA A 105 10.73 -1.43 -16.33
C ALA A 105 11.93 -1.75 -15.44
N HIS A 106 11.72 -1.82 -14.12
CA HIS A 106 12.80 -2.08 -13.17
C HIS A 106 13.22 -3.55 -13.15
N SER A 107 12.29 -4.48 -13.31
CA SER A 107 12.62 -5.90 -13.42
C SER A 107 13.46 -6.18 -14.67
N ASN A 108 13.08 -5.59 -15.80
CA ASN A 108 13.83 -5.75 -17.03
C ASN A 108 15.23 -5.17 -16.91
N ALA A 109 15.37 -4.02 -16.26
CA ALA A 109 16.68 -3.39 -16.03
C ALA A 109 17.56 -4.28 -15.15
N GLN A 110 17.00 -4.87 -14.09
CA GLN A 110 17.74 -5.78 -13.22
C GLN A 110 18.16 -7.06 -13.95
N ALA A 111 17.26 -7.62 -14.73
CA ALA A 111 17.58 -8.82 -15.51
C ALA A 111 18.69 -8.58 -16.51
N LYS A 112 18.70 -7.42 -17.16
CA LYS A 112 19.75 -7.05 -18.12
C LYS A 112 21.09 -6.74 -17.41
N GLY A 113 21.05 -6.31 -16.18
CA GLY A 113 22.23 -6.01 -15.39
C GLY A 113 22.93 -7.24 -14.85
N GLN A 114 22.33 -8.39 -14.98
CA GLN A 114 22.93 -9.67 -14.57
C GLN A 114 23.65 -10.31 -15.76
#